data_603eb1b4006a26926f9c5c7a41d6ab93
#
_entry.id   603eb1b4006a26926f9c5c7a41d6ab93
#
_cell.length_a   1.000
_cell.length_b   1.000
_cell.length_c   1.000
_cell.angle_alpha   90.00
_cell.angle_beta   90.00
_cell.angle_gamma   90.00
#
_symmetry.space_group_name_H-M   'P 1'
#
loop_
_entity.id
_entity.type
_entity.pdbx_description
1 polymer ?
#
loop_
_entity_poly.entity_id
_entity_poly.type
_entity_poly.pdbx_seq_one_letter_code
_entity_poly.pdbx_strand_id
1 'polypeptide(L)'
;EMQRSLVGSEMCIRDSSFDSHDMLYANRSMVEPYGGIEHFWGKKCWEALYSDKTEECEFCPKRHLIDENGHPTKVYSWDYQRPFDKCWFRVFSAAFAWVDGQMAHVITSVDIDHQKKIEEELRVAKDKAEHLDRLKSAFLANMSHEIRTPLNSIVGFASIIAELDDREERQEYLAIMQENTELLLQLISDILDLAKIEAGTLDYNMGYVDVSDFCKDVMRNYDIKEDKAVPVLLAPDLPDYRIYTDKKRLMQVVTNFINNALKFTSEGQILLEYHPVEGTGQIEFSVTDTGMGIALDAVATVFDRFVKLNTFATVSYTHLTLPTN
;
A
#
# COMPACT_ATOMS: atom_id res chain seq x y z
N GLU A 1 -29.99 8.54 -24.08
CA GLU A 1 -28.78 7.87 -23.59
C GLU A 1 -29.05 7.03 -22.33
N MET A 2 -29.91 7.45 -21.43
CA MET A 2 -30.26 6.71 -20.21
C MET A 2 -31.05 5.41 -20.45
N GLN A 3 -31.80 5.30 -21.58
CA GLN A 3 -32.49 4.07 -21.96
C GLN A 3 -31.62 3.02 -22.60
N ARG A 4 -30.41 3.35 -23.10
CA ARG A 4 -29.44 2.39 -23.62
C ARG A 4 -28.65 1.66 -22.52
N SER A 5 -28.55 2.24 -21.34
CA SER A 5 -27.80 1.67 -20.21
C SER A 5 -28.52 0.52 -19.49
N LEU A 6 -29.85 0.44 -19.63
CA LEU A 6 -30.65 -0.65 -19.04
C LEU A 6 -30.94 -1.83 -20.00
N VAL A 7 -30.61 -1.67 -21.30
CA VAL A 7 -30.80 -2.70 -22.35
C VAL A 7 -29.47 -3.40 -22.69
N GLY A 8 -28.36 -3.06 -22.04
CA GLY A 8 -27.01 -3.52 -22.39
C GLY A 8 -26.53 -4.84 -21.77
N SER A 9 -27.28 -5.46 -20.87
CA SER A 9 -27.00 -6.85 -20.47
C SER A 9 -28.00 -7.77 -21.16
N GLU A 10 -27.73 -8.07 -22.43
CA GLU A 10 -28.51 -9.05 -23.15
C GLU A 10 -28.40 -10.38 -22.41
N MET A 11 -29.46 -10.73 -21.71
CA MET A 11 -29.58 -11.96 -20.95
C MET A 11 -29.49 -13.13 -21.93
N CYS A 12 -28.50 -13.98 -21.79
CA CYS A 12 -28.43 -15.22 -22.56
C CYS A 12 -29.42 -16.22 -21.96
N ILE A 13 -30.36 -16.69 -22.78
CA ILE A 13 -31.40 -17.64 -22.39
C ILE A 13 -31.29 -18.88 -23.26
N ARG A 14 -31.35 -20.05 -22.62
CA ARG A 14 -31.45 -21.33 -23.31
C ARG A 14 -32.33 -22.29 -22.51
N ASP A 15 -33.04 -23.14 -23.23
CA ASP A 15 -33.83 -24.20 -22.67
C ASP A 15 -33.39 -25.53 -23.28
N SER A 16 -33.41 -26.58 -22.49
CA SER A 16 -33.12 -27.95 -22.93
C SER A 16 -34.13 -28.91 -22.30
N SER A 17 -34.39 -30.04 -23.00
CA SER A 17 -35.15 -31.13 -22.39
C SER A 17 -34.46 -31.59 -21.11
N PHE A 18 -35.26 -31.88 -20.09
CA PHE A 18 -34.71 -32.30 -18.79
C PHE A 18 -34.10 -33.70 -18.87
N ASP A 19 -34.73 -34.62 -19.60
CA ASP A 19 -34.29 -36.02 -19.70
C ASP A 19 -33.27 -36.21 -20.81
N SER A 20 -33.58 -35.76 -22.05
CA SER A 20 -32.74 -36.00 -23.22
C SER A 20 -31.60 -34.99 -23.40
N HIS A 21 -31.63 -33.84 -22.68
CA HIS A 21 -30.67 -32.73 -22.84
C HIS A 21 -30.67 -32.06 -24.21
N ASP A 22 -31.61 -32.37 -25.07
CA ASP A 22 -31.74 -31.75 -26.40
C ASP A 22 -32.04 -30.26 -26.22
N MET A 23 -31.41 -29.42 -27.02
CA MET A 23 -31.67 -27.98 -27.03
C MET A 23 -33.06 -27.71 -27.58
N LEU A 24 -33.91 -27.05 -26.77
CA LEU A 24 -35.29 -26.68 -27.12
C LEU A 24 -35.40 -25.24 -27.60
N TYR A 25 -34.63 -24.34 -26.96
CA TYR A 25 -34.62 -22.91 -27.29
C TYR A 25 -33.28 -22.29 -26.94
N ALA A 26 -32.87 -21.29 -27.71
CA ALA A 26 -31.81 -20.36 -27.35
C ALA A 26 -32.12 -18.98 -27.95
N ASN A 27 -31.96 -17.92 -27.17
CA ASN A 27 -32.19 -16.58 -27.68
C ASN A 27 -30.99 -16.07 -28.48
N ARG A 28 -31.17 -14.92 -29.14
CA ARG A 28 -30.15 -14.31 -30.02
C ARG A 28 -28.83 -14.07 -29.30
N SER A 29 -28.84 -13.50 -28.10
CA SER A 29 -27.66 -13.23 -27.30
C SER A 29 -26.88 -14.48 -26.90
N MET A 30 -27.56 -15.63 -26.77
CA MET A 30 -26.93 -16.92 -26.53
C MET A 30 -26.26 -17.48 -27.76
N VAL A 31 -26.85 -17.34 -28.96
CA VAL A 31 -26.40 -18.00 -30.18
C VAL A 31 -25.37 -17.20 -31.01
N GLU A 32 -25.41 -15.87 -30.94
CA GLU A 32 -24.50 -14.99 -31.68
C GLU A 32 -23.01 -15.30 -31.44
N PRO A 33 -22.54 -15.47 -30.19
CA PRO A 33 -21.12 -15.80 -29.91
C PRO A 33 -20.66 -17.13 -30.47
N TYR A 34 -21.59 -18.03 -30.84
CA TYR A 34 -21.31 -19.36 -31.34
C TYR A 34 -21.55 -19.49 -32.85
N GLY A 35 -21.82 -18.38 -33.55
CA GLY A 35 -22.01 -18.37 -34.98
C GLY A 35 -23.45 -18.60 -35.47
N GLY A 36 -24.44 -18.57 -34.55
CA GLY A 36 -25.86 -18.63 -34.89
C GLY A 36 -26.60 -19.87 -34.37
N ILE A 37 -27.92 -19.90 -34.66
CA ILE A 37 -28.82 -20.94 -34.12
C ILE A 37 -28.49 -22.35 -34.65
N GLU A 38 -27.94 -22.46 -35.84
CA GLU A 38 -27.58 -23.73 -36.47
C GLU A 38 -26.54 -24.51 -35.67
N HIS A 39 -25.72 -23.80 -34.87
CA HIS A 39 -24.76 -24.42 -33.97
C HIS A 39 -25.42 -25.21 -32.85
N PHE A 40 -26.61 -24.81 -32.43
CA PHE A 40 -27.33 -25.37 -31.27
C PHE A 40 -28.34 -26.43 -31.67
N TRP A 41 -28.89 -26.34 -32.90
CA TRP A 41 -30.03 -27.16 -33.29
C TRP A 41 -29.66 -28.63 -33.49
N GLY A 42 -30.46 -29.52 -32.87
CA GLY A 42 -30.27 -30.96 -32.96
C GLY A 42 -29.08 -31.49 -32.14
N LYS A 43 -28.52 -30.67 -31.27
CA LYS A 43 -27.41 -31.08 -30.39
C LYS A 43 -27.85 -31.15 -28.94
N LYS A 44 -27.10 -31.90 -28.16
CA LYS A 44 -27.18 -31.91 -26.72
C LYS A 44 -26.60 -30.61 -26.16
N CYS A 45 -27.04 -30.17 -24.98
CA CYS A 45 -26.61 -28.91 -24.39
C CYS A 45 -25.08 -28.85 -24.17
N TRP A 46 -24.41 -29.95 -23.87
CA TRP A 46 -22.94 -29.99 -23.70
C TRP A 46 -22.21 -29.94 -25.05
N GLU A 47 -22.74 -30.60 -26.10
CA GLU A 47 -22.15 -30.57 -27.46
C GLU A 47 -22.21 -29.15 -28.08
N ALA A 48 -23.26 -28.42 -27.73
CA ALA A 48 -23.45 -27.05 -28.23
C ALA A 48 -22.57 -26.03 -27.48
N LEU A 49 -22.21 -26.29 -26.23
CA LEU A 49 -21.52 -25.34 -25.39
C LEU A 49 -20.04 -25.61 -25.16
N TYR A 50 -19.64 -26.87 -25.27
CA TYR A 50 -18.27 -27.30 -24.99
C TYR A 50 -17.78 -28.17 -26.13
N SER A 51 -16.76 -27.69 -26.85
CA SER A 51 -16.23 -28.36 -28.04
C SER A 51 -15.52 -29.69 -27.72
N ASP A 52 -15.22 -29.97 -26.50
CA ASP A 52 -14.45 -31.09 -25.99
C ASP A 52 -15.27 -32.12 -25.20
N LYS A 53 -16.59 -31.88 -25.03
CA LYS A 53 -17.44 -32.76 -24.24
C LYS A 53 -18.33 -33.65 -25.10
N THR A 54 -18.27 -34.93 -24.80
CA THR A 54 -19.06 -35.98 -25.46
C THR A 54 -20.16 -36.58 -24.58
N GLU A 55 -20.18 -36.17 -23.31
CA GLU A 55 -21.13 -36.65 -22.29
C GLU A 55 -21.61 -35.52 -21.36
N GLU A 56 -22.59 -35.82 -20.53
CA GLU A 56 -23.17 -34.86 -19.59
C GLU A 56 -22.11 -34.22 -18.66
N CYS A 57 -22.26 -32.92 -18.42
CA CYS A 57 -21.36 -32.21 -17.55
C CYS A 57 -21.45 -32.70 -16.10
N GLU A 58 -20.31 -33.00 -15.45
CA GLU A 58 -20.25 -33.38 -14.02
C GLU A 58 -20.87 -32.31 -13.10
N PHE A 59 -20.77 -31.03 -13.51
CA PHE A 59 -21.33 -29.88 -12.82
C PHE A 59 -22.74 -29.50 -13.29
N CYS A 60 -23.48 -30.43 -13.97
CA CYS A 60 -24.83 -30.17 -14.44
C CYS A 60 -25.77 -29.81 -13.27
N PRO A 61 -26.41 -28.62 -13.28
CA PRO A 61 -27.26 -28.18 -12.18
C PRO A 61 -28.57 -28.96 -12.08
N LYS A 62 -28.97 -29.76 -13.06
CA LYS A 62 -30.26 -30.46 -13.11
C LYS A 62 -30.56 -31.25 -11.83
N ARG A 63 -29.54 -31.89 -11.22
CA ARG A 63 -29.67 -32.62 -9.95
C ARG A 63 -30.14 -31.76 -8.77
N HIS A 64 -30.03 -30.45 -8.84
CA HIS A 64 -30.47 -29.50 -7.84
C HIS A 64 -31.84 -28.90 -8.13
N LEU A 65 -32.40 -29.19 -9.31
CA LEU A 65 -33.62 -28.55 -9.82
C LEU A 65 -34.90 -29.35 -9.59
N ILE A 66 -34.77 -30.58 -9.21
CA ILE A 66 -35.93 -31.47 -8.84
C ILE A 66 -35.70 -32.07 -7.46
N ASP A 67 -36.79 -32.32 -6.75
CA ASP A 67 -36.80 -33.04 -5.49
C ASP A 67 -36.84 -34.59 -5.70
N GLU A 68 -36.82 -35.34 -4.62
CA GLU A 68 -36.89 -36.81 -4.65
C GLU A 68 -38.17 -37.35 -5.30
N ASN A 69 -39.20 -36.54 -5.41
CA ASN A 69 -40.50 -36.89 -6.03
C ASN A 69 -40.59 -36.40 -7.48
N GLY A 70 -39.54 -35.82 -8.03
CA GLY A 70 -39.51 -35.29 -9.39
C GLY A 70 -40.15 -33.91 -9.56
N HIS A 71 -40.49 -33.20 -8.48
CA HIS A 71 -41.06 -31.84 -8.58
C HIS A 71 -39.96 -30.79 -8.68
N PRO A 72 -40.20 -29.70 -9.44
CA PRO A 72 -39.28 -28.58 -9.53
C PRO A 72 -38.98 -27.97 -8.13
N THR A 73 -37.67 -27.70 -7.89
CA THR A 73 -37.20 -27.01 -6.68
C THR A 73 -37.11 -25.50 -6.94
N LYS A 74 -36.42 -24.78 -6.03
CA LYS A 74 -36.12 -23.38 -6.20
C LYS A 74 -35.09 -23.18 -7.30
N VAL A 75 -35.05 -21.95 -7.86
CA VAL A 75 -34.00 -21.52 -8.80
C VAL A 75 -32.62 -21.72 -8.17
N TYR A 76 -31.76 -22.40 -8.87
CA TYR A 76 -30.35 -22.58 -8.50
C TYR A 76 -29.50 -21.56 -9.23
N SER A 77 -28.60 -20.88 -8.51
CA SER A 77 -27.74 -19.85 -9.12
C SER A 77 -26.30 -20.00 -8.69
N TRP A 78 -25.39 -19.68 -9.61
CA TRP A 78 -23.94 -19.66 -9.38
C TRP A 78 -23.26 -18.65 -10.28
N ASP A 79 -22.05 -18.21 -9.89
CA ASP A 79 -21.18 -17.40 -10.74
C ASP A 79 -20.27 -18.33 -11.56
N TYR A 80 -20.16 -18.05 -12.84
CA TYR A 80 -19.38 -18.84 -13.81
C TYR A 80 -18.47 -17.93 -14.62
N GLN A 81 -17.20 -18.31 -14.73
CA GLN A 81 -16.25 -17.62 -15.60
C GLN A 81 -16.10 -18.39 -16.91
N ARG A 82 -16.45 -17.75 -18.00
CA ARG A 82 -16.38 -18.35 -19.34
C ARG A 82 -14.92 -18.59 -19.74
N PRO A 83 -14.52 -19.82 -20.15
CA PRO A 83 -13.12 -20.20 -20.31
C PRO A 83 -12.35 -19.43 -21.40
N PHE A 84 -13.00 -19.10 -22.52
CA PHE A 84 -12.31 -18.54 -23.69
C PHE A 84 -12.03 -17.03 -23.60
N ASP A 85 -12.88 -16.25 -22.95
CA ASP A 85 -12.73 -14.79 -22.83
C ASP A 85 -12.64 -14.29 -21.39
N LYS A 86 -12.73 -15.22 -20.41
CA LYS A 86 -12.64 -14.93 -18.98
C LYS A 86 -13.72 -14.00 -18.43
N CYS A 87 -14.80 -13.74 -19.19
CA CYS A 87 -15.94 -12.94 -18.72
C CYS A 87 -16.73 -13.69 -17.65
N TRP A 88 -17.20 -12.95 -16.65
CA TRP A 88 -18.01 -13.50 -15.56
C TRP A 88 -19.50 -13.38 -15.82
N PHE A 89 -20.21 -14.48 -15.61
CA PHE A 89 -21.66 -14.55 -15.72
C PHE A 89 -22.28 -15.08 -14.44
N ARG A 90 -23.40 -14.48 -14.03
CA ARG A 90 -24.28 -15.08 -13.03
C ARG A 90 -25.31 -15.93 -13.76
N VAL A 91 -25.32 -17.21 -13.47
CA VAL A 91 -26.18 -18.20 -14.12
C VAL A 91 -27.30 -18.55 -13.17
N PHE A 92 -28.52 -18.56 -13.69
CA PHE A 92 -29.72 -19.02 -13.00
C PHE A 92 -30.26 -20.22 -13.72
N SER A 93 -30.72 -21.21 -12.99
CA SER A 93 -31.19 -22.49 -13.53
C SER A 93 -32.45 -22.93 -12.82
N ALA A 94 -33.45 -23.34 -13.59
CA ALA A 94 -34.71 -23.84 -13.06
C ALA A 94 -35.29 -24.97 -13.92
N ALA A 95 -36.07 -25.85 -13.29
CA ALA A 95 -36.89 -26.82 -13.99
C ALA A 95 -38.33 -26.34 -14.05
N PHE A 96 -39.04 -26.59 -15.16
CA PHE A 96 -40.42 -26.24 -15.37
C PHE A 96 -41.10 -27.19 -16.38
N ALA A 97 -42.43 -27.28 -16.36
CA ALA A 97 -43.17 -28.06 -17.35
C ALA A 97 -43.21 -27.28 -18.68
N TRP A 98 -42.78 -27.93 -19.76
CA TRP A 98 -42.86 -27.41 -21.14
C TRP A 98 -44.29 -27.51 -21.67
N VAL A 99 -44.57 -26.94 -22.84
CA VAL A 99 -45.88 -26.84 -23.48
C VAL A 99 -46.51 -28.22 -23.74
N ASP A 100 -45.69 -29.25 -23.99
CA ASP A 100 -46.12 -30.63 -24.20
C ASP A 100 -46.23 -31.46 -22.89
N GLY A 101 -46.02 -30.85 -21.75
CA GLY A 101 -46.03 -31.49 -20.46
C GLY A 101 -44.71 -32.16 -20.05
N GLN A 102 -43.70 -32.16 -20.91
CA GLN A 102 -42.39 -32.66 -20.54
C GLN A 102 -41.64 -31.65 -19.63
N MET A 103 -40.74 -32.17 -18.82
CA MET A 103 -39.91 -31.30 -17.99
C MET A 103 -38.80 -30.64 -18.84
N ALA A 104 -38.69 -29.33 -18.73
CA ALA A 104 -37.64 -28.54 -19.36
C ALA A 104 -36.75 -27.88 -18.31
N HIS A 105 -35.52 -27.62 -18.72
CA HIS A 105 -34.49 -26.95 -17.96
C HIS A 105 -34.16 -25.63 -18.61
N VAL A 106 -34.55 -24.53 -17.97
CA VAL A 106 -34.19 -23.17 -18.37
C VAL A 106 -32.89 -22.73 -17.70
N ILE A 107 -32.01 -22.13 -18.47
CA ILE A 107 -30.81 -21.47 -17.98
C ILE A 107 -30.79 -20.05 -18.50
N THR A 108 -30.58 -19.14 -17.59
CA THR A 108 -30.42 -17.72 -17.87
C THR A 108 -29.06 -17.27 -17.34
N SER A 109 -28.28 -16.55 -18.13
CA SER A 109 -27.02 -15.98 -17.67
C SER A 109 -27.01 -14.47 -17.90
N VAL A 110 -26.51 -13.74 -16.92
CA VAL A 110 -26.33 -12.29 -16.94
C VAL A 110 -24.87 -11.99 -16.82
N ASP A 111 -24.36 -11.10 -17.68
CA ASP A 111 -22.98 -10.62 -17.59
C ASP A 111 -22.79 -9.81 -16.29
N ILE A 112 -21.83 -10.24 -15.48
CA ILE A 112 -21.46 -9.59 -14.21
C ILE A 112 -19.99 -9.17 -14.19
N ASP A 113 -19.33 -9.14 -15.37
CA ASP A 113 -17.90 -8.85 -15.48
C ASP A 113 -17.57 -7.45 -14.92
N HIS A 114 -18.39 -6.46 -15.27
CA HIS A 114 -18.25 -5.11 -14.75
C HIS A 114 -18.47 -5.04 -13.23
N GLN A 115 -19.46 -5.77 -12.72
CA GLN A 115 -19.70 -5.86 -11.28
C GLN A 115 -18.52 -6.49 -10.54
N LYS A 116 -17.95 -7.59 -11.07
CA LYS A 116 -16.78 -8.26 -10.48
C LYS A 116 -15.53 -7.38 -10.47
N LYS A 117 -15.32 -6.58 -11.52
CA LYS A 117 -14.22 -5.61 -11.57
C LYS A 117 -14.38 -4.52 -10.50
N ILE A 118 -15.55 -3.93 -10.38
CA ILE A 118 -15.83 -2.92 -9.34
C ILE A 118 -15.66 -3.52 -7.94
N GLU A 119 -16.15 -4.73 -7.72
CA GLU A 119 -16.04 -5.43 -6.44
C GLU A 119 -14.56 -5.65 -6.04
N GLU A 120 -13.73 -6.05 -7.00
CA GLU A 120 -12.29 -6.24 -6.78
C GLU A 120 -11.56 -4.89 -6.55
N GLU A 121 -11.86 -3.86 -7.32
CA GLU A 121 -11.31 -2.51 -7.12
C GLU A 121 -11.68 -1.96 -5.74
N LEU A 122 -12.94 -2.14 -5.33
CA LEU A 122 -13.42 -1.73 -4.01
C LEU A 122 -12.73 -2.51 -2.89
N ARG A 123 -12.51 -3.82 -3.07
CA ARG A 123 -11.81 -4.67 -2.11
C ARG A 123 -10.37 -4.18 -1.92
N VAL A 124 -9.64 -3.96 -3.02
CA VAL A 124 -8.27 -3.46 -2.98
C VAL A 124 -8.19 -2.08 -2.32
N ALA A 125 -9.11 -1.17 -2.66
CA ALA A 125 -9.16 0.16 -2.06
C ALA A 125 -9.46 0.09 -0.54
N LYS A 126 -10.39 -0.78 -0.14
CA LYS A 126 -10.71 -1.02 1.28
C LYS A 126 -9.53 -1.57 2.05
N ASP A 127 -8.88 -2.63 1.53
CA ASP A 127 -7.71 -3.25 2.19
C ASP A 127 -6.58 -2.23 2.39
N LYS A 128 -6.34 -1.37 1.38
CA LYS A 128 -5.38 -0.26 1.47
C LYS A 128 -5.77 0.77 2.53
N ALA A 129 -7.04 1.16 2.59
CA ALA A 129 -7.53 2.12 3.58
C ALA A 129 -7.42 1.57 5.01
N GLU A 130 -7.79 0.31 5.24
CA GLU A 130 -7.65 -0.35 6.54
C GLU A 130 -6.19 -0.50 6.97
N HIS A 131 -5.29 -0.79 6.02
CA HIS A 131 -3.86 -0.85 6.30
C HIS A 131 -3.33 0.50 6.78
N LEU A 132 -3.65 1.60 6.06
CA LEU A 132 -3.25 2.95 6.44
C LEU A 132 -3.81 3.38 7.79
N ASP A 133 -5.06 3.03 8.11
CA ASP A 133 -5.68 3.34 9.40
C ASP A 133 -4.97 2.63 10.57
N ARG A 134 -4.59 1.36 10.38
CA ARG A 134 -3.79 0.61 11.36
C ARG A 134 -2.42 1.24 11.59
N LEU A 135 -1.71 1.63 10.51
CA LEU A 135 -0.42 2.30 10.61
C LEU A 135 -0.54 3.64 11.35
N LYS A 136 -1.56 4.45 11.04
CA LYS A 136 -1.85 5.71 11.71
C LYS A 136 -2.12 5.51 13.21
N SER A 137 -2.91 4.51 13.56
CA SER A 137 -3.22 4.17 14.96
C SER A 137 -1.97 3.72 15.73
N ALA A 138 -1.14 2.87 15.14
CA ALA A 138 0.13 2.45 15.72
C ALA A 138 1.11 3.63 15.91
N PHE A 139 1.17 4.54 14.93
CA PHE A 139 1.96 5.77 15.04
C PHE A 139 1.53 6.64 16.22
N LEU A 140 0.22 6.92 16.36
CA LEU A 140 -0.29 7.73 17.46
C LEU A 140 0.00 7.10 18.84
N ALA A 141 -0.11 5.78 18.95
CA ALA A 141 0.23 5.05 20.15
C ALA A 141 1.73 5.17 20.49
N ASN A 142 2.60 5.00 19.49
CA ASN A 142 4.05 5.15 19.64
C ASN A 142 4.44 6.58 19.99
N MET A 143 3.84 7.60 19.34
CA MET A 143 4.08 9.01 19.64
C MET A 143 3.67 9.35 21.08
N SER A 144 2.54 8.82 21.53
CA SER A 144 2.11 9.00 22.93
C SER A 144 3.13 8.45 23.92
N HIS A 145 3.76 7.32 23.59
CA HIS A 145 4.83 6.73 24.42
C HIS A 145 6.11 7.56 24.35
N GLU A 146 6.52 7.98 23.15
CA GLU A 146 7.73 8.78 22.93
C GLU A 146 7.64 10.20 23.55
N ILE A 147 6.45 10.77 23.65
CA ILE A 147 6.18 12.01 24.39
C ILE A 147 6.21 11.78 25.90
N ARG A 148 5.62 10.69 26.38
CA ARG A 148 5.49 10.42 27.83
C ARG A 148 6.85 10.19 28.49
N THR A 149 7.79 9.54 27.82
CA THR A 149 9.11 9.21 28.38
C THR A 149 9.90 10.46 28.77
N PRO A 150 10.20 11.43 27.87
CA PRO A 150 10.91 12.65 28.23
C PRO A 150 10.10 13.52 29.21
N LEU A 151 8.77 13.57 29.09
CA LEU A 151 7.92 14.31 30.01
C LEU A 151 8.03 13.78 31.43
N ASN A 152 7.98 12.46 31.63
CA ASN A 152 8.15 11.84 32.95
C ASN A 152 9.55 12.09 33.50
N SER A 153 10.60 12.09 32.67
CA SER A 153 11.95 12.44 33.08
C SER A 153 12.04 13.88 33.56
N ILE A 154 11.47 14.83 32.81
CA ILE A 154 11.42 16.24 33.20
C ILE A 154 10.73 16.42 34.55
N VAL A 155 9.53 15.83 34.73
CA VAL A 155 8.74 15.94 35.98
C VAL A 155 9.46 15.25 37.14
N GLY A 156 10.06 14.08 36.91
CA GLY A 156 10.81 13.34 37.94
C GLY A 156 12.02 14.11 38.44
N PHE A 157 12.86 14.61 37.53
CA PHE A 157 14.04 15.36 37.88
C PHE A 157 13.71 16.73 38.49
N ALA A 158 12.63 17.38 38.07
CA ALA A 158 12.15 18.62 38.69
C ALA A 158 11.85 18.43 40.20
N SER A 159 11.25 17.28 40.56
CA SER A 159 10.96 16.96 41.97
C SER A 159 12.26 16.71 42.78
N ILE A 160 13.23 16.00 42.16
CA ILE A 160 14.52 15.71 42.81
C ILE A 160 15.33 17.00 43.04
N ILE A 161 15.41 17.88 42.02
CA ILE A 161 16.14 19.16 42.11
C ILE A 161 15.60 20.05 43.24
N ALA A 162 14.29 19.97 43.51
CA ALA A 162 13.66 20.75 44.56
C ALA A 162 14.13 20.34 45.97
N GLU A 163 14.62 19.12 46.16
CA GLU A 163 15.07 18.55 47.42
C GLU A 163 16.61 18.48 47.56
N LEU A 164 17.35 18.74 46.45
CA LEU A 164 18.79 18.66 46.42
C LEU A 164 19.48 19.92 46.95
N ASP A 165 20.42 19.75 47.89
CA ASP A 165 21.28 20.83 48.41
C ASP A 165 22.60 20.96 47.62
N ASP A 166 23.06 19.86 46.97
CA ASP A 166 24.30 19.85 46.21
C ASP A 166 24.14 20.60 44.88
N ARG A 167 25.08 21.52 44.62
CA ARG A 167 25.04 22.38 43.44
C ARG A 167 25.49 21.65 42.17
N GLU A 168 26.43 20.70 42.28
CA GLU A 168 26.98 19.96 41.14
C GLU A 168 25.95 18.94 40.67
N GLU A 169 25.38 18.11 41.53
CA GLU A 169 24.29 17.21 41.23
C GLU A 169 23.07 17.93 40.63
N ARG A 170 22.72 19.10 41.17
CA ARG A 170 21.63 19.94 40.64
C ARG A 170 21.88 20.36 39.20
N GLN A 171 23.14 20.70 38.85
CA GLN A 171 23.49 21.05 37.46
C GLN A 171 23.41 19.87 36.52
N GLU A 172 23.77 18.67 36.93
CA GLU A 172 23.60 17.44 36.13
C GLU A 172 22.14 17.18 35.83
N TYR A 173 21.25 17.20 36.80
CA TYR A 173 19.82 16.98 36.58
C TYR A 173 19.17 18.08 35.75
N LEU A 174 19.60 19.35 35.88
CA LEU A 174 19.16 20.43 35.00
C LEU A 174 19.56 20.18 33.54
N ALA A 175 20.77 19.70 33.28
CA ALA A 175 21.22 19.34 31.92
C ALA A 175 20.38 18.23 31.32
N ILE A 176 20.09 17.18 32.11
CA ILE A 176 19.21 16.07 31.66
C ILE A 176 17.79 16.57 31.36
N MET A 177 17.24 17.46 32.20
CA MET A 177 15.93 18.07 31.94
C MET A 177 15.92 18.89 30.65
N GLN A 178 16.98 19.68 30.44
CA GLN A 178 17.11 20.49 29.22
C GLN A 178 17.17 19.62 27.98
N GLU A 179 17.97 18.56 27.98
CA GLU A 179 18.04 17.61 26.88
C GLU A 179 16.69 16.94 26.57
N ASN A 180 15.96 16.50 27.60
CA ASN A 180 14.62 15.91 27.42
C ASN A 180 13.59 16.93 26.94
N THR A 181 13.74 18.22 27.32
CA THR A 181 12.88 19.29 26.82
C THR A 181 13.13 19.57 25.34
N GLU A 182 14.38 19.61 24.91
CA GLU A 182 14.75 19.77 23.50
C GLU A 182 14.23 18.60 22.65
N LEU A 183 14.38 17.36 23.15
CA LEU A 183 13.83 16.17 22.51
C LEU A 183 12.30 16.26 22.35
N LEU A 184 11.58 16.68 23.39
CA LEU A 184 10.14 16.83 23.35
C LEU A 184 9.69 17.90 22.34
N LEU A 185 10.37 19.05 22.31
CA LEU A 185 10.10 20.11 21.34
C LEU A 185 10.34 19.66 19.91
N GLN A 186 11.40 18.87 19.68
CA GLN A 186 11.68 18.28 18.37
C GLN A 186 10.57 17.32 17.95
N LEU A 187 10.12 16.40 18.81
CA LEU A 187 9.01 15.49 18.54
C LEU A 187 7.71 16.21 18.19
N ILE A 188 7.39 17.28 18.93
CA ILE A 188 6.21 18.11 18.63
C ILE A 188 6.34 18.78 17.26
N SER A 189 7.52 19.33 16.94
CA SER A 189 7.79 19.93 15.64
C SER A 189 7.63 18.93 14.49
N ASP A 190 8.14 17.72 14.67
CA ASP A 190 8.05 16.65 13.65
C ASP A 190 6.60 16.22 13.41
N ILE A 191 5.78 16.11 14.47
CA ILE A 191 4.35 15.81 14.35
C ILE A 191 3.61 16.94 13.62
N LEU A 192 3.91 18.19 13.91
CA LEU A 192 3.30 19.36 13.25
C LEU A 192 3.72 19.44 11.77
N ASP A 193 4.97 19.17 11.46
CA ASP A 193 5.46 19.11 10.07
C ASP A 193 4.76 17.99 9.31
N LEU A 194 4.60 16.80 9.90
CA LEU A 194 3.86 15.70 9.29
C LEU A 194 2.40 16.08 9.01
N ALA A 195 1.73 16.74 9.98
CA ALA A 195 0.36 17.19 9.79
C ALA A 195 0.22 18.22 8.66
N LYS A 196 1.19 19.14 8.52
CA LYS A 196 1.23 20.12 7.41
C LYS A 196 1.47 19.45 6.06
N ILE A 197 2.33 18.42 6.00
CA ILE A 197 2.58 17.64 4.78
C ILE A 197 1.30 16.90 4.37
N GLU A 198 0.61 16.27 5.32
CA GLU A 198 -0.64 15.55 5.03
C GLU A 198 -1.76 16.50 4.56
N ALA A 199 -1.82 17.70 5.12
CA ALA A 199 -2.78 18.73 4.73
C ALA A 199 -2.40 19.45 3.42
N GLY A 200 -1.19 19.24 2.88
CA GLY A 200 -0.68 19.97 1.72
C GLY A 200 -0.43 21.46 2.00
N THR A 201 -0.23 21.83 3.28
CA THR A 201 -0.08 23.22 3.73
C THR A 201 1.35 23.55 4.19
N LEU A 202 2.32 22.73 3.79
CA LEU A 202 3.72 23.00 4.13
C LEU A 202 4.23 24.14 3.25
N ASP A 203 4.62 25.26 3.88
CA ASP A 203 5.24 26.38 3.21
C ASP A 203 6.75 26.17 3.06
N TYR A 204 7.29 26.51 1.88
CA TYR A 204 8.71 26.46 1.57
C TYR A 204 9.26 27.87 1.39
N ASN A 205 10.34 28.19 2.09
CA ASN A 205 11.09 29.43 1.90
C ASN A 205 12.25 29.20 0.92
N MET A 206 11.92 29.24 -0.36
CA MET A 206 12.85 28.95 -1.45
C MET A 206 13.88 30.06 -1.65
N GLY A 207 15.15 29.69 -1.77
CA GLY A 207 16.25 30.61 -2.00
C GLY A 207 17.46 29.92 -2.64
N TYR A 208 18.41 30.73 -3.10
CA TYR A 208 19.70 30.20 -3.59
C TYR A 208 20.60 29.82 -2.41
N VAL A 209 21.09 28.59 -2.43
CA VAL A 209 21.96 28.03 -1.41
C VAL A 209 23.26 27.56 -2.06
N ASP A 210 24.38 28.02 -1.51
CA ASP A 210 25.68 27.47 -1.82
C ASP A 210 25.84 26.13 -1.09
N VAL A 211 26.10 25.06 -1.84
CA VAL A 211 26.11 23.70 -1.28
C VAL A 211 27.34 23.46 -0.41
N SER A 212 28.51 24.03 -0.79
CA SER A 212 29.72 23.91 0.02
C SER A 212 29.55 24.56 1.39
N ASP A 213 29.02 25.80 1.43
CA ASP A 213 28.78 26.49 2.69
C ASP A 213 27.67 25.85 3.51
N PHE A 214 26.65 25.33 2.85
CA PHE A 214 25.62 24.55 3.51
C PHE A 214 26.19 23.31 4.21
N CYS A 215 27.05 22.53 3.55
CA CYS A 215 27.69 21.36 4.17
C CYS A 215 28.60 21.75 5.33
N LYS A 216 29.32 22.87 5.24
CA LYS A 216 30.11 23.40 6.38
C LYS A 216 29.21 23.78 7.56
N ASP A 217 28.03 24.38 7.31
CA ASP A 217 27.07 24.71 8.36
C ASP A 217 26.51 23.44 9.01
N VAL A 218 26.23 22.38 8.23
CA VAL A 218 25.86 21.05 8.75
C VAL A 218 26.96 20.51 9.67
N MET A 219 28.20 20.48 9.19
CA MET A 219 29.35 19.91 9.92
C MET A 219 29.62 20.62 11.26
N ARG A 220 29.45 21.95 11.33
CA ARG A 220 29.59 22.70 12.60
C ARG A 220 28.74 22.16 13.74
N ASN A 221 27.59 21.57 13.45
CA ASN A 221 26.72 20.95 14.48
C ASN A 221 27.31 19.67 15.06
N TYR A 222 28.28 19.05 14.38
CA TYR A 222 28.86 17.77 14.72
C TYR A 222 30.33 17.86 15.14
N ASP A 223 31.07 18.91 14.75
CA ASP A 223 32.48 19.13 15.11
C ASP A 223 32.71 19.50 16.59
N ILE A 224 31.67 20.03 17.28
CA ILE A 224 31.78 20.60 18.63
C ILE A 224 31.87 19.53 19.72
N LYS A 225 31.56 18.27 19.41
CA LYS A 225 31.56 17.18 20.42
C LYS A 225 32.82 16.31 20.24
N GLU A 226 33.93 16.69 20.89
CA GLU A 226 35.22 15.97 20.88
C GLU A 226 35.15 14.52 21.39
N ASP A 227 34.02 14.10 21.97
CA ASP A 227 33.88 12.82 22.71
C ASP A 227 33.00 11.78 21.95
N LYS A 228 32.79 11.95 20.63
CA LYS A 228 31.99 10.97 19.87
C LYS A 228 32.84 9.82 19.38
N ALA A 229 32.43 8.59 19.73
CA ALA A 229 33.04 7.34 19.26
C ALA A 229 33.04 7.18 17.72
N VAL A 230 32.12 7.87 17.01
CA VAL A 230 31.95 7.80 15.56
C VAL A 230 32.06 9.21 14.97
N PRO A 231 33.13 9.51 14.17
CA PRO A 231 33.29 10.79 13.50
C PRO A 231 32.31 10.93 12.33
N VAL A 232 31.80 12.18 12.16
CA VAL A 232 31.07 12.60 10.97
C VAL A 232 32.05 13.36 10.08
N LEU A 233 32.23 12.93 8.85
CA LEU A 233 33.19 13.48 7.91
C LEU A 233 32.49 14.08 6.70
N LEU A 234 33.06 15.13 6.14
CA LEU A 234 32.67 15.66 4.83
C LEU A 234 33.66 15.10 3.79
N ALA A 235 33.17 14.60 2.66
CA ALA A 235 34.01 14.11 1.59
C ALA A 235 34.95 15.22 1.07
N PRO A 236 36.22 14.86 0.74
CA PRO A 236 37.16 15.84 0.16
C PRO A 236 36.76 16.18 -1.29
N ASP A 237 37.29 17.31 -1.79
CA ASP A 237 37.22 17.72 -3.19
C ASP A 237 35.80 17.81 -3.77
N LEU A 238 34.83 18.22 -2.96
CA LEU A 238 33.46 18.42 -3.40
C LEU A 238 33.35 19.65 -4.34
N PRO A 239 32.63 19.54 -5.47
CA PRO A 239 32.50 20.63 -6.42
C PRO A 239 31.67 21.81 -5.89
N ASP A 240 31.99 23.04 -6.26
CA ASP A 240 31.16 24.19 -5.92
C ASP A 240 29.87 24.19 -6.73
N TYR A 241 28.74 24.14 -6.02
CA TYR A 241 27.40 24.14 -6.62
C TYR A 241 26.47 25.10 -5.90
N ARG A 242 25.52 25.65 -6.67
CA ARG A 242 24.46 26.51 -6.14
C ARG A 242 23.12 25.99 -6.57
N ILE A 243 22.23 25.73 -5.59
CA ILE A 243 20.89 25.19 -5.81
C ILE A 243 19.82 26.16 -5.36
N TYR A 244 18.61 26.03 -5.91
CA TYR A 244 17.44 26.80 -5.50
C TYR A 244 16.54 25.90 -4.65
N THR A 245 16.56 26.09 -3.33
CA THR A 245 15.85 25.21 -2.37
C THR A 245 15.55 25.96 -1.07
N ASP A 246 14.78 25.33 -0.18
CA ASP A 246 14.63 25.80 1.22
C ASP A 246 15.79 25.26 2.06
N LYS A 247 16.72 26.16 2.44
CA LYS A 247 17.91 25.83 3.24
C LYS A 247 17.54 25.13 4.56
N LYS A 248 16.46 25.60 5.23
CA LYS A 248 16.05 25.05 6.53
C LYS A 248 15.52 23.63 6.40
N ARG A 249 14.72 23.36 5.37
CA ARG A 249 14.18 22.02 5.10
C ARG A 249 15.28 21.07 4.63
N LEU A 250 16.19 21.52 3.78
CA LEU A 250 17.33 20.71 3.40
C LEU A 250 18.20 20.37 4.62
N MET A 251 18.45 21.34 5.52
CA MET A 251 19.17 21.11 6.77
C MET A 251 18.46 20.03 7.62
N GLN A 252 17.15 20.13 7.78
CA GLN A 252 16.34 19.15 8.52
C GLN A 252 16.49 17.74 7.95
N VAL A 253 16.44 17.58 6.63
CA VAL A 253 16.60 16.28 5.96
C VAL A 253 17.99 15.70 6.19
N VAL A 254 19.05 16.48 5.89
CA VAL A 254 20.44 16.00 6.00
C VAL A 254 20.79 15.66 7.45
N THR A 255 20.39 16.50 8.41
CA THR A 255 20.64 16.24 9.84
C THR A 255 19.87 15.03 10.35
N ASN A 256 18.65 14.75 9.85
CA ASN A 256 17.92 13.53 10.18
C ASN A 256 18.68 12.28 9.72
N PHE A 257 19.25 12.27 8.52
CA PHE A 257 20.06 11.16 8.04
C PHE A 257 21.32 10.98 8.88
N ILE A 258 22.05 12.03 9.18
CA ILE A 258 23.26 11.97 10.02
C ILE A 258 22.93 11.47 11.42
N ASN A 259 21.83 11.95 12.03
CA ASN A 259 21.40 11.50 13.35
C ASN A 259 20.96 10.03 13.36
N ASN A 260 20.31 9.55 12.29
CA ASN A 260 20.01 8.13 12.14
C ASN A 260 21.30 7.32 12.00
N ALA A 261 22.24 7.75 11.16
CA ALA A 261 23.55 7.11 11.01
C ALA A 261 24.29 7.04 12.36
N LEU A 262 24.35 8.13 13.15
CA LEU A 262 24.95 8.17 14.48
C LEU A 262 24.28 7.20 15.47
N LYS A 263 22.98 7.04 15.37
CA LYS A 263 22.20 6.15 16.24
C LYS A 263 22.49 4.67 15.97
N PHE A 264 22.75 4.31 14.72
CA PHE A 264 22.87 2.91 14.29
C PHE A 264 24.31 2.49 13.94
N THR A 265 25.28 3.40 14.14
CA THR A 265 26.70 3.12 13.97
C THR A 265 27.39 3.18 15.34
N SER A 266 27.92 2.07 15.82
CA SER A 266 28.67 2.00 17.08
C SER A 266 30.18 2.22 16.92
N GLU A 267 30.72 1.84 15.76
CA GLU A 267 32.15 1.97 15.43
C GLU A 267 32.31 2.30 13.93
N GLY A 268 33.38 3.02 13.56
CA GLY A 268 33.68 3.39 12.20
C GLY A 268 33.46 4.88 11.92
N GLN A 269 32.76 5.24 10.84
CA GLN A 269 32.60 6.63 10.43
C GLN A 269 31.27 6.87 9.69
N ILE A 270 30.88 8.14 9.61
CA ILE A 270 29.76 8.62 8.80
C ILE A 270 30.32 9.63 7.82
N LEU A 271 29.98 9.47 6.52
CA LEU A 271 30.47 10.33 5.44
C LEU A 271 29.29 11.07 4.81
N LEU A 272 29.35 12.40 4.81
CA LEU A 272 28.46 13.27 4.03
C LEU A 272 29.15 13.64 2.71
N GLU A 273 28.46 13.44 1.61
CA GLU A 273 28.92 13.84 0.28
C GLU A 273 27.76 14.31 -0.59
N TYR A 274 28.05 14.97 -1.71
CA TYR A 274 27.06 15.34 -2.72
C TYR A 274 27.65 15.26 -4.12
N HIS A 275 26.82 14.91 -5.10
CA HIS A 275 27.22 14.79 -6.49
C HIS A 275 26.16 15.41 -7.40
N PRO A 276 26.57 16.12 -8.47
CA PRO A 276 25.65 16.54 -9.51
C PRO A 276 25.16 15.33 -10.30
N VAL A 277 23.85 15.27 -10.55
CA VAL A 277 23.26 14.23 -11.40
C VAL A 277 23.31 14.70 -12.84
N GLU A 278 24.13 14.04 -13.68
CA GLU A 278 24.37 14.45 -15.06
C GLU A 278 23.06 14.57 -15.86
N GLY A 279 22.92 15.67 -16.60
CA GLY A 279 21.80 15.92 -17.52
C GLY A 279 20.47 16.32 -16.84
N THR A 280 20.39 16.39 -15.51
CA THR A 280 19.14 16.69 -14.81
C THR A 280 19.10 18.06 -14.14
N GLY A 281 20.27 18.67 -13.89
CA GLY A 281 20.38 19.88 -13.07
C GLY A 281 20.10 19.70 -11.59
N GLN A 282 20.07 18.45 -11.13
CA GLN A 282 19.83 18.06 -9.73
C GLN A 282 21.14 17.77 -9.01
N ILE A 283 21.11 17.85 -7.67
CA ILE A 283 22.20 17.41 -6.80
C ILE A 283 21.67 16.29 -5.91
N GLU A 284 22.44 15.23 -5.83
CA GLU A 284 22.25 14.12 -4.93
C GLU A 284 23.11 14.33 -3.68
N PHE A 285 22.50 14.29 -2.49
CA PHE A 285 23.19 14.24 -1.22
C PHE A 285 23.19 12.80 -0.73
N SER A 286 24.33 12.31 -0.28
CA SER A 286 24.42 10.99 0.33
C SER A 286 25.06 11.05 1.72
N VAL A 287 24.50 10.26 2.64
CA VAL A 287 25.05 10.02 3.97
C VAL A 287 25.35 8.53 4.07
N THR A 288 26.64 8.19 4.09
CA THR A 288 27.11 6.80 4.17
C THR A 288 27.58 6.50 5.58
N ASP A 289 27.07 5.44 6.19
CA ASP A 289 27.48 4.97 7.50
C ASP A 289 28.09 3.57 7.44
N THR A 290 28.85 3.21 8.45
CA THR A 290 29.44 1.88 8.63
C THR A 290 28.69 1.05 9.70
N GLY A 291 27.43 1.38 9.97
CA GLY A 291 26.61 0.79 10.99
C GLY A 291 26.00 -0.55 10.60
N MET A 292 24.94 -0.92 11.31
CA MET A 292 24.29 -2.24 11.15
C MET A 292 23.51 -2.42 9.84
N GLY A 293 23.25 -1.34 9.10
CA GLY A 293 22.51 -1.36 7.84
C GLY A 293 21.01 -1.64 7.97
N ILE A 294 20.34 -1.79 6.82
CA ILE A 294 18.90 -2.10 6.71
C ILE A 294 18.75 -3.42 5.96
N ALA A 295 17.90 -4.33 6.47
CA ALA A 295 17.58 -5.58 5.81
C ALA A 295 16.95 -5.36 4.43
N LEU A 296 17.32 -6.16 3.43
CA LEU A 296 16.89 -5.97 2.04
C LEU A 296 15.38 -5.97 1.84
N ASP A 297 14.63 -6.74 2.61
CA ASP A 297 13.18 -6.80 2.61
C ASP A 297 12.52 -5.56 3.21
N ALA A 298 13.24 -4.84 4.08
CA ALA A 298 12.78 -3.61 4.71
C ALA A 298 13.10 -2.34 3.88
N VAL A 299 14.04 -2.40 2.94
CA VAL A 299 14.44 -1.24 2.10
C VAL A 299 13.25 -0.66 1.33
N ALA A 300 12.35 -1.51 0.83
CA ALA A 300 11.17 -1.07 0.08
C ALA A 300 10.16 -0.27 0.94
N THR A 301 10.17 -0.46 2.25
CA THR A 301 9.19 0.12 3.19
C THR A 301 9.78 1.15 4.14
N VAL A 302 11.10 1.39 4.09
CA VAL A 302 11.78 2.32 5.03
C VAL A 302 11.28 3.76 4.94
N PHE A 303 10.72 4.14 3.80
CA PHE A 303 10.10 5.46 3.56
C PHE A 303 8.57 5.46 3.67
N ASP A 304 7.96 4.32 3.96
CA ASP A 304 6.53 4.27 4.17
C ASP A 304 6.18 5.03 5.45
N ARG A 305 5.05 5.73 5.39
CA ARG A 305 4.58 6.51 6.53
C ARG A 305 4.33 5.62 7.73
N PHE A 306 4.77 6.07 8.92
CA PHE A 306 4.52 5.40 10.21
C PHE A 306 5.24 4.06 10.40
N VAL A 307 6.13 3.67 9.50
CA VAL A 307 6.92 2.45 9.63
C VAL A 307 8.13 2.71 10.54
N LYS A 308 8.30 1.87 11.55
CA LYS A 308 9.48 1.81 12.41
C LYS A 308 10.06 0.40 12.27
N LEU A 309 11.28 0.30 11.78
CA LEU A 309 11.95 -0.99 11.66
C LEU A 309 12.36 -1.46 13.05
N ASN A 310 11.86 -2.64 13.46
CA ASN A 310 12.34 -3.30 14.68
C ASN A 310 13.74 -3.86 14.40
N THR A 311 14.74 -3.29 15.04
CA THR A 311 16.16 -3.56 14.84
C THR A 311 16.58 -4.90 15.43
N PHE A 312 16.42 -5.98 14.70
CA PHE A 312 17.10 -7.25 14.96
C PHE A 312 17.46 -8.00 13.66
N ALA A 313 18.18 -7.35 12.73
CA ALA A 313 18.85 -8.08 11.65
C ALA A 313 20.00 -7.23 11.09
N THR A 314 21.16 -7.78 11.15
CA THR A 314 22.43 -7.19 10.70
C THR A 314 22.57 -7.30 9.19
N VAL A 315 22.58 -6.20 8.43
CA VAL A 315 23.16 -6.14 7.08
C VAL A 315 23.69 -4.73 6.79
N SER A 316 24.85 -4.69 6.20
CA SER A 316 25.69 -3.53 5.90
C SER A 316 25.28 -2.84 4.58
N TYR A 317 25.30 -1.51 4.54
CA TYR A 317 25.11 -0.54 3.44
C TYR A 317 23.73 0.10 3.30
N THR A 318 23.67 1.40 3.57
CA THR A 318 22.56 2.27 3.14
C THR A 318 23.09 3.42 2.32
N HIS A 319 22.79 3.41 1.02
CA HIS A 319 22.79 4.60 0.18
C HIS A 319 21.35 5.11 0.06
N LEU A 320 21.12 6.33 0.46
CA LEU A 320 19.82 6.98 0.33
C LEU A 320 19.94 8.18 -0.60
N THR A 321 19.32 8.07 -1.76
CA THR A 321 19.22 9.14 -2.75
C THR A 321 17.84 9.78 -2.66
N LEU A 322 17.79 11.10 -2.49
CA LEU A 322 16.57 11.89 -2.58
C LEU A 322 16.52 12.63 -3.93
N PRO A 323 15.49 12.42 -4.75
CA PRO A 323 15.23 13.30 -5.87
C PRO A 323 14.73 14.64 -5.32
N THR A 324 15.43 15.72 -5.63
CA THR A 324 14.95 17.08 -5.40
C THR A 324 14.02 17.47 -6.55
N ASN A 325 12.71 17.44 -6.32
CA ASN A 325 11.71 18.10 -7.19
C ASN A 325 11.43 19.49 -6.68
#